data_5832d8b60c0a6946e48b464a242d743e
#
_entry.id   5832d8b60c0a6946e48b464a242d743e
#
_cell.length_a   1.000
_cell.length_b   1.000
_cell.length_c   1.000
_cell.angle_alpha   90.00
_cell.angle_beta   90.00
_cell.angle_gamma   90.00
#
_symmetry.space_group_name_H-M   'P 1'
#
loop_
_entity.id
_entity.type
_entity.pdbx_description
1 polymer ?
#
loop_
_entity_poly.entity_id
_entity_poly.type
_entity_poly.pdbx_seq_one_letter_code
_entity_poly.pdbx_strand_id
1 'polypeptide(L)'
;MKLKYVVFLLSILIIPGFFTQSPVFGLVEWNIHKTLKLDTQPLDVAVSKNGNSIYVLTKSGKILIYSPDGELKDKIDVGNHADQIKSGPTEEWLFLSSFKNKTIEIIHVDFIQNIDISGSPYKGPENAPVTIAVFSDFQ
;
A
#
# COMPACT_ATOMS: atom_id res chain seq x y z
N MET A 1 48.26 30.98 76.95
CA MET A 1 48.41 29.94 75.92
C MET A 1 47.11 29.94 75.09
N LYS A 2 47.10 30.58 73.92
CA LYS A 2 45.89 30.77 73.07
C LYS A 2 45.91 29.83 71.87
N LEU A 3 45.00 28.87 71.88
CA LEU A 3 44.81 27.89 70.81
C LEU A 3 44.05 28.55 69.65
N LYS A 4 44.67 28.66 68.49
CA LYS A 4 44.07 29.20 67.29
C LYS A 4 43.45 28.03 66.51
N TYR A 5 42.14 28.02 66.40
CA TYR A 5 41.38 27.13 65.52
C TYR A 5 41.49 27.63 64.05
N VAL A 6 42.11 26.85 63.20
CA VAL A 6 42.11 27.06 61.75
C VAL A 6 40.89 26.32 61.18
N VAL A 7 39.87 27.07 60.79
CA VAL A 7 38.72 26.51 60.08
C VAL A 7 39.03 26.41 58.59
N PHE A 8 39.19 25.18 58.10
CA PHE A 8 39.36 24.89 56.66
C PHE A 8 38.00 24.82 56.02
N LEU A 9 37.62 25.90 55.29
CA LEU A 9 36.39 25.92 54.46
C LEU A 9 36.68 25.17 53.15
N LEU A 10 36.19 23.94 53.07
CA LEU A 10 36.22 23.12 51.83
C LEU A 10 35.04 23.58 50.96
N SER A 11 35.30 24.44 49.99
CA SER A 11 34.31 24.84 49.01
C SER A 11 34.19 23.74 47.93
N ILE A 12 33.13 22.91 48.01
CA ILE A 12 32.78 21.95 47.00
C ILE A 12 32.25 22.72 45.76
N LEU A 13 33.04 22.81 44.72
CA LEU A 13 32.67 23.37 43.43
C LEU A 13 31.78 22.34 42.70
N ILE A 14 30.44 22.50 42.81
CA ILE A 14 29.49 21.71 42.02
C ILE A 14 29.55 22.24 40.57
N ILE A 15 30.21 21.53 39.71
CA ILE A 15 30.18 21.78 38.27
C ILE A 15 28.87 21.18 37.74
N PRO A 16 27.91 21.98 37.25
CA PRO A 16 26.74 21.42 36.58
C PRO A 16 27.21 20.79 35.26
N GLY A 17 27.20 19.46 35.25
CA GLY A 17 27.48 18.70 34.02
C GLY A 17 26.39 19.04 32.97
N PHE A 18 26.76 19.84 32.00
CA PHE A 18 25.97 20.00 30.78
C PHE A 18 25.95 18.64 30.07
N PHE A 19 24.89 17.85 30.29
CA PHE A 19 24.58 16.72 29.44
C PHE A 19 24.16 17.27 28.08
N THR A 20 25.12 17.40 27.16
CA THR A 20 24.82 17.65 25.74
C THR A 20 24.19 16.38 25.20
N GLN A 21 22.85 16.34 25.13
CA GLN A 21 22.14 15.31 24.38
C GLN A 21 22.45 15.54 22.91
N SER A 22 23.25 14.69 22.33
CA SER A 22 23.46 14.68 20.88
C SER A 22 22.14 14.28 20.22
N PRO A 23 21.62 15.06 19.24
CA PRO A 23 20.44 14.65 18.52
C PRO A 23 20.75 13.34 17.78
N VAL A 24 19.97 12.30 18.07
CA VAL A 24 20.02 11.04 17.33
C VAL A 24 19.34 11.28 16.00
N PHE A 25 20.10 11.47 14.93
CA PHE A 25 19.59 11.45 13.57
C PHE A 25 19.35 10.01 13.17
N GLY A 26 18.06 9.66 12.95
CA GLY A 26 17.70 8.38 12.35
C GLY A 26 18.23 8.31 10.94
N LEU A 27 19.05 7.31 10.61
CA LEU A 27 19.43 6.99 9.24
C LEU A 27 18.26 6.25 8.58
N VAL A 28 17.84 6.71 7.41
CA VAL A 28 16.87 6.00 6.58
C VAL A 28 17.64 5.11 5.61
N GLU A 29 17.53 3.81 5.79
CA GLU A 29 18.03 2.82 4.84
C GLU A 29 16.92 2.48 3.85
N TRP A 30 17.26 2.34 2.58
CA TRP A 30 16.33 1.96 1.53
C TRP A 30 16.95 0.94 0.59
N ASN A 31 16.12 0.08 0.03
CA ASN A 31 16.51 -0.82 -1.04
C ASN A 31 15.37 -0.96 -2.07
N ILE A 32 15.71 -1.35 -3.28
CA ILE A 32 14.73 -1.70 -4.30
C ILE A 32 14.30 -3.14 -4.06
N HIS A 33 13.09 -3.32 -3.53
CA HIS A 33 12.55 -4.66 -3.30
C HIS A 33 12.28 -5.40 -4.62
N LYS A 34 11.63 -4.72 -5.58
CA LYS A 34 11.32 -5.28 -6.89
C LYS A 34 11.17 -4.18 -7.95
N THR A 35 11.54 -4.49 -9.18
CA THR A 35 11.31 -3.65 -10.35
C THR A 35 10.38 -4.38 -11.31
N LEU A 36 9.24 -3.76 -11.64
CA LEU A 36 8.31 -4.27 -12.64
C LEU A 36 8.69 -3.73 -14.02
N LYS A 37 8.84 -4.63 -15.00
CA LYS A 37 9.05 -4.24 -16.39
C LYS A 37 7.70 -4.23 -17.10
N LEU A 38 7.40 -3.13 -17.76
CA LEU A 38 6.14 -2.90 -18.46
C LEU A 38 6.42 -2.84 -19.98
N ASP A 39 5.46 -3.30 -20.77
CA ASP A 39 5.52 -3.23 -22.23
C ASP A 39 5.17 -1.84 -22.78
N THR A 40 4.66 -0.95 -21.91
CA THR A 40 4.20 0.39 -22.26
C THR A 40 4.55 1.37 -21.16
N GLN A 41 4.63 2.66 -21.51
CA GLN A 41 4.99 3.72 -20.57
C GLN A 41 3.95 3.84 -19.44
N PRO A 42 4.36 3.73 -18.16
CA PRO A 42 3.50 4.07 -17.05
C PRO A 42 3.27 5.60 -16.99
N LEU A 43 2.05 5.99 -16.67
CA LEU A 43 1.68 7.40 -16.45
C LEU A 43 1.60 7.70 -14.95
N ASP A 44 0.94 6.81 -14.20
CA ASP A 44 0.71 7.01 -12.77
C ASP A 44 0.48 5.67 -12.07
N VAL A 45 0.62 5.65 -10.75
CA VAL A 45 0.46 4.45 -9.91
C VAL A 45 -0.40 4.77 -8.70
N ALA A 46 -1.35 3.88 -8.40
CA ALA A 46 -2.13 3.91 -7.17
C ALA A 46 -2.05 2.54 -6.47
N VAL A 47 -2.27 2.53 -5.16
CA VAL A 47 -2.30 1.30 -4.36
C VAL A 47 -3.65 1.19 -3.70
N SER A 48 -4.25 -0.02 -3.69
CA SER A 48 -5.50 -0.27 -2.97
C SER A 48 -5.36 0.04 -1.48
N LYS A 49 -6.46 0.38 -0.83
CA LYS A 49 -6.46 0.77 0.58
C LYS A 49 -5.91 -0.32 1.51
N ASN A 50 -6.17 -1.60 1.20
CA ASN A 50 -5.65 -2.76 1.93
C ASN A 50 -4.20 -3.14 1.54
N GLY A 51 -3.62 -2.48 0.54
CA GLY A 51 -2.28 -2.77 0.03
C GLY A 51 -2.18 -4.03 -0.87
N ASN A 52 -3.28 -4.72 -1.16
CA ASN A 52 -3.29 -5.99 -1.89
C ASN A 52 -3.25 -5.86 -3.41
N SER A 53 -3.39 -4.64 -3.94
CA SER A 53 -3.36 -4.37 -5.38
C SER A 53 -2.60 -3.09 -5.68
N ILE A 54 -1.75 -3.15 -6.70
CA ILE A 54 -1.04 -2.02 -7.27
C ILE A 54 -1.63 -1.77 -8.65
N TYR A 55 -2.18 -0.59 -8.87
CA TYR A 55 -2.79 -0.16 -10.12
C TYR A 55 -1.82 0.72 -10.89
N VAL A 56 -1.45 0.33 -12.10
CA VAL A 56 -0.55 1.11 -12.95
C VAL A 56 -1.31 1.59 -14.18
N LEU A 57 -1.58 2.89 -14.23
CA LEU A 57 -2.14 3.53 -15.42
C LEU A 57 -1.05 3.64 -16.48
N THR A 58 -1.36 3.25 -17.70
CA THR A 58 -0.39 3.24 -18.80
C THR A 58 -0.81 4.18 -19.93
N LYS A 59 0.15 4.63 -20.71
CA LYS A 59 -0.09 5.48 -21.88
C LYS A 59 -0.93 4.81 -22.96
N SER A 60 -0.99 3.49 -23.00
CA SER A 60 -1.86 2.73 -23.90
C SER A 60 -3.32 2.70 -23.46
N GLY A 61 -3.68 3.39 -22.37
CA GLY A 61 -5.04 3.46 -21.87
C GLY A 61 -5.47 2.23 -21.07
N LYS A 62 -4.52 1.53 -20.48
CA LYS A 62 -4.79 0.37 -19.63
C LYS A 62 -4.40 0.63 -18.19
N ILE A 63 -5.17 0.09 -17.27
CA ILE A 63 -4.79 -0.08 -15.87
C ILE A 63 -4.33 -1.51 -15.71
N LEU A 64 -3.05 -1.71 -15.40
CA LEU A 64 -2.49 -3.01 -15.05
C LEU A 64 -2.62 -3.20 -13.54
N ILE A 65 -3.14 -4.35 -13.11
CA ILE A 65 -3.38 -4.67 -11.72
C ILE A 65 -2.35 -5.71 -11.28
N TYR A 66 -1.49 -5.34 -10.36
CA TYR A 66 -0.47 -6.21 -9.80
C TYR A 66 -0.75 -6.55 -8.35
N SER A 67 -0.33 -7.73 -7.91
CA SER A 67 -0.19 -8.06 -6.49
C SER A 67 1.00 -7.28 -5.86
N PRO A 68 1.10 -7.20 -4.53
CA PRO A 68 2.27 -6.63 -3.85
C PRO A 68 3.59 -7.32 -4.23
N ASP A 69 3.54 -8.62 -4.54
CA ASP A 69 4.68 -9.39 -5.01
C ASP A 69 5.05 -9.10 -6.47
N GLY A 70 4.26 -8.23 -7.15
CA GLY A 70 4.48 -7.80 -8.52
C GLY A 70 4.10 -8.83 -9.57
N GLU A 71 3.16 -9.71 -9.30
CA GLU A 71 2.50 -10.54 -10.30
C GLU A 71 1.34 -9.77 -10.94
N LEU A 72 1.27 -9.82 -12.27
CA LEU A 72 0.14 -9.25 -12.99
C LEU A 72 -1.10 -10.11 -12.74
N LYS A 73 -2.10 -9.54 -12.10
CA LYS A 73 -3.38 -10.21 -11.79
C LYS A 73 -4.38 -10.04 -12.93
N ASP A 74 -4.52 -8.80 -13.40
CA ASP A 74 -5.50 -8.47 -14.44
C ASP A 74 -5.16 -7.13 -15.11
N LYS A 75 -5.98 -6.74 -16.10
CA LYS A 75 -5.88 -5.48 -16.82
C LYS A 75 -7.26 -4.96 -17.18
N ILE A 76 -7.46 -3.65 -17.05
CA ILE A 76 -8.69 -2.96 -17.43
C ILE A 76 -8.34 -2.00 -18.59
N ASP A 77 -9.14 -1.99 -19.65
CA ASP A 77 -9.00 -1.00 -20.72
C ASP A 77 -9.91 0.18 -20.40
N VAL A 78 -9.31 1.33 -20.16
CA VAL A 78 -10.03 2.58 -19.82
C VAL A 78 -9.91 3.64 -20.90
N GLY A 79 -9.24 3.31 -22.02
CA GLY A 79 -8.94 4.30 -23.07
C GLY A 79 -7.78 5.22 -22.68
N ASN A 80 -7.21 5.87 -23.69
CA ASN A 80 -5.97 6.64 -23.57
C ASN A 80 -6.17 8.13 -23.19
N HIS A 81 -7.27 8.45 -22.54
CA HIS A 81 -7.63 9.83 -22.17
C HIS A 81 -7.25 10.19 -20.72
N ALA A 82 -7.02 9.20 -19.88
CA ALA A 82 -6.66 9.42 -18.48
C ALA A 82 -5.17 9.75 -18.32
N ASP A 83 -4.89 10.71 -17.44
CA ASP A 83 -3.54 11.18 -17.14
C ASP A 83 -3.08 10.72 -15.75
N GLN A 84 -4.00 10.55 -14.80
CA GLN A 84 -3.71 10.14 -13.43
C GLN A 84 -4.72 9.14 -12.90
N ILE A 85 -4.28 8.33 -11.93
CA ILE A 85 -5.10 7.36 -11.20
C ILE A 85 -4.92 7.57 -9.70
N LYS A 86 -6.02 7.46 -8.94
CA LYS A 86 -6.00 7.46 -7.47
C LYS A 86 -6.94 6.42 -6.91
N SER A 87 -6.56 5.81 -5.81
CA SER A 87 -7.43 4.91 -5.05
C SER A 87 -8.48 5.70 -4.30
N GLY A 88 -9.70 5.15 -4.23
CA GLY A 88 -10.81 5.69 -3.49
C GLY A 88 -10.79 5.35 -1.99
N PRO A 89 -11.88 5.69 -1.29
CA PRO A 89 -12.02 5.46 0.14
C PRO A 89 -12.16 3.97 0.52
N THR A 90 -12.63 3.15 -0.43
CA THR A 90 -12.69 1.68 -0.33
C THR A 90 -11.84 1.01 -1.39
N GLU A 91 -11.72 -0.30 -1.35
CA GLU A 91 -10.86 -1.08 -2.27
C GLU A 91 -11.38 -1.11 -3.71
N GLU A 92 -12.69 -0.95 -3.87
CA GLU A 92 -13.40 -1.09 -5.14
C GLU A 92 -13.40 0.20 -5.98
N TRP A 93 -13.00 1.34 -5.41
CA TRP A 93 -13.10 2.62 -6.09
C TRP A 93 -11.76 3.13 -6.59
N LEU A 94 -11.72 3.50 -7.87
CA LEU A 94 -10.61 4.21 -8.49
C LEU A 94 -11.11 5.51 -9.11
N PHE A 95 -10.29 6.54 -9.07
CA PHE A 95 -10.54 7.83 -9.69
C PHE A 95 -9.51 8.04 -10.80
N LEU A 96 -9.99 8.27 -12.01
CA LEU A 96 -9.16 8.70 -13.13
C LEU A 96 -9.40 10.17 -13.41
N SER A 97 -8.35 10.93 -13.63
CA SER A 97 -8.47 12.31 -14.09
C SER A 97 -7.91 12.48 -15.49
N SER A 98 -8.59 13.29 -16.30
CA SER A 98 -8.16 13.69 -17.63
C SER A 98 -7.98 15.20 -17.68
N PHE A 99 -6.76 15.66 -17.90
CA PHE A 99 -6.46 17.10 -18.01
C PHE A 99 -7.02 17.65 -19.30
N LYS A 100 -6.91 16.90 -20.40
CA LYS A 100 -7.40 17.29 -21.71
C LYS A 100 -8.91 17.43 -21.74
N ASN A 101 -9.60 16.43 -21.21
CA ASN A 101 -11.07 16.38 -21.23
C ASN A 101 -11.69 17.16 -20.06
N LYS A 102 -10.88 17.54 -19.05
CA LYS A 102 -11.32 18.21 -17.81
C LYS A 102 -12.38 17.39 -17.07
N THR A 103 -12.16 16.06 -17.00
CA THR A 103 -13.07 15.10 -16.38
C THR A 103 -12.38 14.35 -15.24
N ILE A 104 -13.21 13.91 -14.30
CA ILE A 104 -12.87 12.87 -13.32
C ILE A 104 -13.85 11.73 -13.53
N GLU A 105 -13.35 10.55 -13.76
CA GLU A 105 -14.13 9.33 -13.87
C GLU A 105 -13.99 8.53 -12.59
N ILE A 106 -15.10 8.00 -12.10
CA ILE A 106 -15.16 7.15 -10.92
C ILE A 106 -15.42 5.74 -11.41
N ILE A 107 -14.46 4.85 -11.18
CA ILE A 107 -14.51 3.45 -11.60
C ILE A 107 -14.77 2.59 -10.37
N HIS A 108 -15.73 1.67 -10.51
CA HIS A 108 -15.94 0.59 -9.56
C HIS A 108 -15.28 -0.69 -10.10
N VAL A 109 -14.40 -1.31 -9.31
CA VAL A 109 -13.66 -2.51 -9.67
C VAL A 109 -14.14 -3.67 -8.82
N ASP A 110 -14.76 -4.65 -9.45
CA ASP A 110 -15.16 -5.91 -8.80
C ASP A 110 -14.23 -7.03 -9.24
N PHE A 111 -13.66 -7.73 -8.27
CA PHE A 111 -12.85 -8.92 -8.52
C PHE A 111 -13.74 -10.16 -8.56
N ILE A 112 -14.07 -10.64 -9.76
CA ILE A 112 -14.84 -11.86 -9.93
C ILE A 112 -13.91 -13.06 -9.72
N GLN A 113 -14.19 -13.86 -8.70
CA GLN A 113 -13.49 -15.11 -8.48
C GLN A 113 -14.22 -16.24 -9.21
N ASN A 114 -13.54 -16.88 -10.16
CA ASN A 114 -14.01 -18.14 -10.72
C ASN A 114 -13.72 -19.25 -9.72
N ILE A 115 -14.79 -19.80 -9.15
CA ILE A 115 -14.70 -20.95 -8.26
C ILE A 115 -14.80 -22.20 -9.10
N ASP A 116 -13.72 -22.99 -9.14
CA ASP A 116 -13.75 -24.32 -9.78
C ASP A 116 -14.54 -25.27 -8.87
N ILE A 117 -15.72 -25.66 -9.33
CA ILE A 117 -16.59 -26.64 -8.66
C ILE A 117 -16.48 -28.04 -9.27
N SER A 118 -15.56 -28.26 -10.21
CA SER A 118 -15.34 -29.55 -10.84
C SER A 118 -14.92 -30.58 -9.79
N GLY A 119 -15.61 -31.73 -9.75
CA GLY A 119 -15.38 -32.77 -8.76
C GLY A 119 -16.01 -32.53 -7.39
N SER A 120 -16.70 -31.42 -7.17
CA SER A 120 -17.48 -31.20 -5.94
C SER A 120 -18.81 -31.91 -6.02
N PRO A 121 -19.32 -32.54 -4.92
CA PRO A 121 -20.65 -33.10 -4.88
C PRO A 121 -21.69 -32.01 -5.09
N TYR A 122 -22.62 -32.23 -6.00
CA TYR A 122 -23.69 -31.25 -6.28
C TYR A 122 -25.08 -31.90 -6.17
N LYS A 123 -26.08 -31.05 -5.95
CA LYS A 123 -27.48 -31.44 -5.90
C LYS A 123 -28.29 -30.58 -6.86
N GLY A 124 -28.93 -31.19 -7.84
CA GLY A 124 -29.75 -30.51 -8.83
C GLY A 124 -29.38 -30.91 -10.26
N PRO A 125 -30.03 -30.31 -11.28
CA PRO A 125 -29.72 -30.60 -12.68
C PRO A 125 -28.37 -29.96 -13.07
N GLU A 126 -27.57 -30.67 -13.86
CA GLU A 126 -26.27 -30.21 -14.34
C GLU A 126 -26.30 -28.89 -15.14
N ASN A 127 -27.40 -28.61 -15.82
CA ASN A 127 -27.63 -27.44 -16.63
C ASN A 127 -28.47 -26.37 -15.95
N ALA A 128 -28.44 -26.31 -14.62
CA ALA A 128 -29.14 -25.26 -13.87
C ALA A 128 -28.60 -23.86 -14.26
N PRO A 129 -29.48 -22.87 -14.47
CA PRO A 129 -29.07 -21.52 -14.86
C PRO A 129 -28.31 -20.75 -13.74
N VAL A 130 -28.41 -21.23 -12.51
CA VAL A 130 -27.75 -20.66 -11.33
C VAL A 130 -27.16 -21.79 -10.48
N THR A 131 -25.91 -21.62 -10.11
CA THR A 131 -25.20 -22.54 -9.19
C THR A 131 -24.86 -21.79 -7.89
N ILE A 132 -25.17 -22.38 -6.75
CA ILE A 132 -24.80 -21.85 -5.44
C ILE A 132 -23.71 -22.76 -4.85
N ALA A 133 -22.52 -22.21 -4.65
CA ALA A 133 -21.44 -22.91 -3.97
C ALA A 133 -21.51 -22.63 -2.47
N VAL A 134 -21.51 -23.69 -1.66
CA VAL A 134 -21.51 -23.58 -0.19
C VAL A 134 -20.19 -24.16 0.31
N PHE A 135 -19.44 -23.36 1.04
CA PHE A 135 -18.23 -23.78 1.73
C PHE A 135 -18.60 -24.04 3.19
N SER A 136 -18.45 -25.27 3.65
CA SER A 136 -18.64 -25.61 5.07
C SER A 136 -17.35 -26.23 5.61
N ASP A 137 -16.88 -25.67 6.72
CA ASP A 137 -15.80 -26.29 7.50
C ASP A 137 -16.43 -27.26 8.49
N PHE A 138 -16.08 -28.54 8.37
CA PHE A 138 -16.48 -29.56 9.33
C PHE A 138 -15.36 -29.67 10.38
N GLN A 139 -15.59 -29.05 11.52
CA GLN A 139 -14.75 -29.24 12.71
C GLN A 139 -15.19 -30.49 13.47
#